data_a1389abc705c1e17df9f379782220ece
#
_entry.id   a1389abc705c1e17df9f379782220ece
#
_cell.length_a   1.000
_cell.length_b   1.000
_cell.length_c   1.000
_cell.angle_alpha   90.00
_cell.angle_beta   90.00
_cell.angle_gamma   90.00
#
_symmetry.space_group_name_H-M   'P 1'
#
loop_
_entity.id
_entity.type
_entity.pdbx_description
1 polymer ?
#
loop_
_entity_poly.entity_id
_entity_poly.type
_entity_poly.pdbx_seq_one_letter_code
_entity_poly.pdbx_strand_id
1 'polypeptide(L)'
;MNTSSTYAPTDRFDADCDLLVLGSGASGMTAALVAAIEGARVLVLESTSHVGGTSARSSGTLWIPPVADAAAATYLDALVGEKADRALREAFLAAGPAMIACLEKHVGFAFRPYPEHPDYRQDLPGAASGQRPLEPPEFDGRLLGEEFARVGWPIPELMLFGGMMVTRGEAARLLRAGRSLDGTLLGVRLVLRFLADRLRYRRGTRLVLGNALVARLYKSLLDRQVPVWCEATTERLIVDGGVRGVVVRRGGKDMRVRARRGVVLAGGGFPASTALREKHFRPPVARHTPAYEGCVGDTLRLGQEAGGALGPSGEDNALWFPGSVATRPDGTIAVYPHIVLDRAKPGLIAVGRSGRRFTDEAVSYHEFTRAMYRTANVPAWLVCDRRFVWRYGLGMVRPMTLRLAPYVASGYLQAADTIERLAGAIGVAPEGLTDTVRRHNDFAQTGIDADFGKGGNAYDRGNGDPAHQPNPCLGPLGRSPFYAVRVEPTPLGTSLGLRTDANAQVCDAAGKPIAGLYAVGNDMQSVMGGEYPGAGAMLGPGMTFGYLAALHAVRPRAVRPSSAAAQEFAT
;
A
#
# COMPACT_ATOMS: atom_id res chain seq x y z
N MET A 1 -46.07 -3.75 13.86
CA MET A 1 -45.83 -4.87 14.79
C MET A 1 -44.35 -4.99 14.96
N ASN A 2 -43.84 -4.46 16.08
CA ASN A 2 -42.42 -4.51 16.45
C ASN A 2 -42.13 -5.90 17.03
N THR A 3 -41.37 -6.71 16.33
CA THR A 3 -40.75 -7.90 16.92
C THR A 3 -39.32 -7.55 17.34
N SER A 4 -39.18 -6.96 18.52
CA SER A 4 -37.90 -6.94 19.25
C SER A 4 -37.57 -8.37 19.68
N SER A 5 -36.74 -9.04 18.92
CA SER A 5 -36.14 -10.30 19.33
C SER A 5 -35.12 -10.01 20.45
N THR A 6 -35.61 -10.14 21.69
CA THR A 6 -34.77 -10.19 22.88
C THR A 6 -34.00 -11.50 22.89
N TYR A 7 -32.79 -11.51 22.38
CA TYR A 7 -31.85 -12.60 22.62
C TYR A 7 -31.45 -12.57 24.10
N ALA A 8 -31.89 -13.56 24.86
CA ALA A 8 -31.37 -13.82 26.19
C ALA A 8 -29.84 -14.02 26.10
N PRO A 9 -29.04 -13.44 27.01
CA PRO A 9 -27.59 -13.62 27.00
C PRO A 9 -27.27 -15.06 27.40
N THR A 10 -27.03 -15.93 26.41
CA THR A 10 -26.32 -17.17 26.68
C THR A 10 -24.86 -16.79 26.91
N ASP A 11 -24.38 -16.88 28.16
CA ASP A 11 -22.99 -16.59 28.57
C ASP A 11 -21.94 -17.51 27.96
N ARG A 12 -22.33 -18.37 27.04
CA ARG A 12 -21.45 -19.38 26.44
C ARG A 12 -20.75 -18.83 25.20
N PHE A 13 -19.42 -18.88 25.23
CA PHE A 13 -18.56 -18.65 24.07
C PHE A 13 -18.17 -20.01 23.46
N ASP A 14 -18.12 -20.04 22.12
CA ASP A 14 -17.75 -21.24 21.34
C ASP A 14 -16.23 -21.39 21.21
N ALA A 15 -15.50 -20.28 21.28
CA ALA A 15 -14.04 -20.23 21.27
C ALA A 15 -13.52 -19.13 22.19
N ASP A 16 -12.24 -19.23 22.59
CA ASP A 16 -11.64 -18.37 23.58
C ASP A 16 -10.16 -18.13 23.25
N CYS A 17 -9.74 -16.87 23.23
CA CYS A 17 -8.36 -16.44 23.04
C CYS A 17 -8.03 -15.25 23.95
N ASP A 18 -6.74 -14.91 24.06
CA ASP A 18 -6.33 -13.71 24.78
C ASP A 18 -6.47 -12.47 23.87
N LEU A 19 -5.94 -12.53 22.65
CA LEU A 19 -6.05 -11.47 21.66
C LEU A 19 -6.69 -11.99 20.37
N LEU A 20 -7.70 -11.28 19.88
CA LEU A 20 -8.37 -11.56 18.62
C LEU A 20 -7.97 -10.49 17.60
N VAL A 21 -7.56 -10.90 16.40
CA VAL A 21 -7.18 -10.00 15.32
C VAL A 21 -8.13 -10.16 14.14
N LEU A 22 -8.74 -9.08 13.69
CA LEU A 22 -9.66 -9.04 12.55
C LEU A 22 -8.93 -8.49 11.31
N GLY A 23 -8.54 -9.39 10.43
CA GLY A 23 -7.79 -9.12 9.20
C GLY A 23 -6.36 -9.67 9.23
N SER A 24 -5.98 -10.32 8.15
CA SER A 24 -4.69 -10.99 7.95
C SER A 24 -3.70 -10.19 7.09
N GLY A 25 -3.87 -8.87 6.99
CA GLY A 25 -2.88 -7.97 6.40
C GLY A 25 -1.59 -7.91 7.23
N ALA A 26 -0.52 -7.28 6.72
CA ALA A 26 0.77 -7.21 7.43
C ALA A 26 0.65 -6.63 8.84
N SER A 27 -0.18 -5.60 9.04
CA SER A 27 -0.40 -4.97 10.36
C SER A 27 -1.06 -5.93 11.34
N GLY A 28 -2.14 -6.63 10.92
CA GLY A 28 -2.84 -7.60 11.73
C GLY A 28 -1.96 -8.81 12.06
N MET A 29 -1.25 -9.37 11.07
CA MET A 29 -0.31 -10.48 11.32
C MET A 29 0.85 -10.07 12.22
N THR A 30 1.33 -8.82 12.15
CA THR A 30 2.34 -8.32 13.09
C THR A 30 1.80 -8.27 14.52
N ALA A 31 0.58 -7.76 14.72
CA ALA A 31 -0.05 -7.75 16.03
C ALA A 31 -0.23 -9.19 16.57
N ALA A 32 -0.72 -10.10 15.74
CA ALA A 32 -0.89 -11.51 16.10
C ALA A 32 0.43 -12.18 16.47
N LEU A 33 1.46 -11.98 15.66
CA LEU A 33 2.78 -12.58 15.86
C LEU A 33 3.44 -12.07 17.12
N VAL A 34 3.43 -10.75 17.36
CA VAL A 34 4.02 -10.15 18.56
C VAL A 34 3.28 -10.62 19.81
N ALA A 35 1.96 -10.68 19.80
CA ALA A 35 1.21 -11.21 20.92
C ALA A 35 1.53 -12.69 21.21
N ALA A 36 1.69 -13.50 20.17
CA ALA A 36 2.09 -14.91 20.33
C ALA A 36 3.53 -15.06 20.84
N ILE A 37 4.47 -14.18 20.46
CA ILE A 37 5.84 -14.11 20.99
C ILE A 37 5.82 -13.80 22.50
N GLU A 38 4.91 -12.93 22.93
CA GLU A 38 4.70 -12.59 24.36
C GLU A 38 3.88 -13.67 25.12
N GLY A 39 3.61 -14.82 24.50
CA GLY A 39 2.94 -15.97 25.12
C GLY A 39 1.42 -15.92 25.19
N ALA A 40 0.77 -14.98 24.52
CA ALA A 40 -0.68 -14.90 24.45
C ALA A 40 -1.26 -15.94 23.47
N ARG A 41 -2.46 -16.47 23.80
CA ARG A 41 -3.26 -17.26 22.86
C ARG A 41 -3.95 -16.30 21.87
N VAL A 42 -3.61 -16.41 20.62
CA VAL A 42 -4.07 -15.52 19.56
C VAL A 42 -4.95 -16.27 18.58
N LEU A 43 -5.98 -15.61 18.06
CA LEU A 43 -6.77 -16.06 16.90
C LEU A 43 -6.82 -14.92 15.88
N VAL A 44 -6.59 -15.25 14.61
CA VAL A 44 -6.76 -14.31 13.48
C VAL A 44 -8.00 -14.72 12.69
N LEU A 45 -8.88 -13.76 12.42
CA LEU A 45 -10.04 -13.92 11.55
C LEU A 45 -9.78 -13.17 10.23
N GLU A 46 -9.98 -13.85 9.12
CA GLU A 46 -9.90 -13.30 7.76
C GLU A 46 -11.25 -13.51 7.07
N SER A 47 -11.85 -12.45 6.59
CA SER A 47 -13.17 -12.52 5.95
C SER A 47 -13.16 -13.23 4.60
N THR A 48 -12.03 -13.27 3.94
CA THR A 48 -11.85 -13.87 2.61
C THR A 48 -11.18 -15.23 2.67
N SER A 49 -11.04 -15.90 1.53
CA SER A 49 -10.35 -17.19 1.41
C SER A 49 -8.81 -17.07 1.41
N HIS A 50 -8.26 -15.85 1.27
CA HIS A 50 -6.84 -15.62 1.14
C HIS A 50 -6.30 -14.70 2.22
N VAL A 51 -5.11 -14.99 2.73
CA VAL A 51 -4.41 -14.15 3.70
C VAL A 51 -3.56 -13.07 3.01
N GLY A 52 -3.40 -11.94 3.68
CA GLY A 52 -2.48 -10.88 3.28
C GLY A 52 -3.12 -9.60 2.75
N GLY A 53 -4.37 -9.65 2.30
CA GLY A 53 -5.10 -8.48 1.82
C GLY A 53 -4.29 -7.62 0.84
N THR A 54 -4.40 -6.29 0.94
CA THR A 54 -3.64 -5.35 0.10
C THR A 54 -2.13 -5.44 0.33
N SER A 55 -1.66 -5.90 1.50
CA SER A 55 -0.23 -6.09 1.78
C SER A 55 0.40 -7.10 0.81
N ALA A 56 -0.32 -8.17 0.44
CA ALA A 56 0.15 -9.15 -0.55
C ALA A 56 0.30 -8.56 -1.97
N ARG A 57 -0.46 -7.51 -2.29
CA ARG A 57 -0.42 -6.80 -3.58
C ARG A 57 0.59 -5.66 -3.62
N SER A 58 1.18 -5.31 -2.49
CA SER A 58 2.09 -4.17 -2.33
C SER A 58 3.53 -4.49 -2.72
N SER A 59 4.39 -3.45 -2.70
CA SER A 59 5.85 -3.62 -2.79
C SER A 59 6.47 -4.30 -1.56
N GLY A 60 5.74 -4.43 -0.45
CA GLY A 60 6.26 -4.96 0.81
C GLY A 60 7.26 -4.05 1.51
N THR A 61 7.50 -2.88 0.98
CA THR A 61 8.44 -1.89 1.55
C THR A 61 7.84 -1.27 2.81
N LEU A 62 8.68 -1.05 3.81
CA LEU A 62 8.34 -0.37 5.06
C LEU A 62 9.16 0.92 5.17
N TRP A 63 8.53 2.05 5.39
CA TRP A 63 9.22 3.29 5.71
C TRP A 63 9.45 3.32 7.23
N ILE A 64 10.66 3.00 7.65
CA ILE A 64 11.08 2.94 9.06
C ILE A 64 12.46 3.60 9.16
N PRO A 65 12.54 4.86 9.62
CA PRO A 65 13.81 5.52 9.87
C PRO A 65 14.62 4.76 10.93
N PRO A 66 15.95 4.62 10.76
CA PRO A 66 16.81 4.04 11.79
C PRO A 66 16.86 4.93 13.05
N VAL A 67 17.16 4.35 14.20
CA VAL A 67 17.20 5.05 15.51
C VAL A 67 18.08 6.31 15.50
N ALA A 68 19.19 6.28 14.77
CA ALA A 68 20.14 7.38 14.69
C ALA A 68 19.70 8.53 13.73
N ASP A 69 18.58 8.38 13.03
CA ASP A 69 18.12 9.35 12.03
C ASP A 69 17.26 10.46 12.67
N ALA A 70 17.91 11.39 13.33
CA ALA A 70 17.24 12.56 13.91
C ALA A 70 16.54 13.46 12.86
N ALA A 71 17.00 13.43 11.60
CA ALA A 71 16.42 14.22 10.51
C ALA A 71 15.02 13.71 10.11
N ALA A 72 14.67 12.46 10.41
CA ALA A 72 13.36 11.91 10.11
C ALA A 72 12.22 12.64 10.84
N ALA A 73 12.43 13.04 12.10
CA ALA A 73 11.45 13.82 12.85
C ALA A 73 11.25 15.20 12.22
N THR A 74 12.34 15.90 11.87
CA THR A 74 12.28 17.18 11.16
C THR A 74 11.53 17.06 9.84
N TYR A 75 11.80 16.01 9.07
CA TYR A 75 11.12 15.76 7.81
C TYR A 75 9.61 15.53 8.00
N LEU A 76 9.23 14.69 8.96
CA LEU A 76 7.81 14.43 9.24
C LEU A 76 7.10 15.67 9.80
N ASP A 77 7.74 16.48 10.64
CA ASP A 77 7.16 17.72 11.14
C ASP A 77 6.95 18.74 10.02
N ALA A 78 7.87 18.85 9.07
CA ALA A 78 7.72 19.70 7.90
C ALA A 78 6.64 19.20 6.92
N LEU A 79 6.51 17.89 6.73
CA LEU A 79 5.58 17.29 5.78
C LEU A 79 4.15 17.23 6.34
N VAL A 80 4.01 16.73 7.56
CA VAL A 80 2.72 16.40 8.18
C VAL A 80 2.17 17.58 8.97
N GLY A 81 3.01 18.27 9.75
CA GLY A 81 2.60 19.40 10.59
C GLY A 81 1.46 19.02 11.53
N GLU A 82 0.40 19.82 11.53
CA GLU A 82 -0.79 19.62 12.37
C GLU A 82 -1.86 18.69 11.77
N LYS A 83 -1.60 18.09 10.59
CA LYS A 83 -2.56 17.21 9.92
C LYS A 83 -2.75 15.86 10.65
N ALA A 84 -1.82 15.51 11.53
CA ALA A 84 -1.90 14.34 12.38
C ALA A 84 -1.28 14.63 13.75
N ASP A 85 -1.69 13.86 14.76
CA ASP A 85 -1.20 13.98 16.12
C ASP A 85 0.32 13.74 16.20
N ARG A 86 1.04 14.68 16.78
CA ARG A 86 2.49 14.60 16.98
C ARG A 86 2.89 13.42 17.87
N ALA A 87 2.11 13.14 18.92
CA ALA A 87 2.40 12.02 19.83
C ALA A 87 2.35 10.67 19.11
N LEU A 88 1.48 10.51 18.10
CA LEU A 88 1.44 9.30 17.27
C LEU A 88 2.67 9.19 16.37
N ARG A 89 3.16 10.31 15.79
CA ARG A 89 4.40 10.32 15.00
C ARG A 89 5.62 9.97 15.85
N GLU A 90 5.70 10.53 17.06
CA GLU A 90 6.79 10.23 18.01
C GLU A 90 6.75 8.76 18.44
N ALA A 91 5.57 8.21 18.74
CA ALA A 91 5.40 6.78 19.05
C ALA A 91 5.82 5.90 17.87
N PHE A 92 5.47 6.26 16.65
CA PHE A 92 5.88 5.57 15.44
C PHE A 92 7.40 5.56 15.27
N LEU A 93 8.06 6.72 15.37
CA LEU A 93 9.51 6.84 15.22
C LEU A 93 10.27 6.07 16.31
N ALA A 94 9.77 6.11 17.53
CA ALA A 94 10.38 5.40 18.66
C ALA A 94 10.21 3.88 18.56
N ALA A 95 9.02 3.40 18.20
CA ALA A 95 8.70 1.97 18.19
C ALA A 95 9.03 1.25 16.89
N GLY A 96 9.12 1.95 15.76
CA GLY A 96 9.39 1.34 14.45
C GLY A 96 10.66 0.48 14.42
N PRO A 97 11.83 0.99 14.82
CA PRO A 97 13.06 0.20 14.89
C PRO A 97 12.96 -0.99 15.86
N ALA A 98 12.28 -0.84 16.99
CA ALA A 98 12.08 -1.92 17.97
C ALA A 98 11.19 -3.03 17.39
N MET A 99 10.15 -2.67 16.63
CA MET A 99 9.32 -3.61 15.90
C MET A 99 10.14 -4.39 14.87
N ILE A 100 10.99 -3.72 14.09
CA ILE A 100 11.89 -4.39 13.13
C ILE A 100 12.80 -5.38 13.85
N ALA A 101 13.50 -4.96 14.91
CA ALA A 101 14.38 -5.83 15.68
C ALA A 101 13.65 -7.05 16.27
N CYS A 102 12.41 -6.85 16.76
CA CYS A 102 11.57 -7.93 17.25
C CYS A 102 11.24 -8.93 16.13
N LEU A 103 10.82 -8.45 14.97
CA LEU A 103 10.49 -9.32 13.84
C LEU A 103 11.73 -10.07 13.34
N GLU A 104 12.85 -9.39 13.12
CA GLU A 104 14.09 -10.01 12.64
C GLU A 104 14.56 -11.14 13.55
N LYS A 105 14.50 -10.92 14.86
CA LYS A 105 14.84 -11.93 15.87
C LYS A 105 13.95 -13.17 15.78
N HIS A 106 12.66 -13.02 15.49
CA HIS A 106 11.67 -14.08 15.64
C HIS A 106 11.15 -14.67 14.31
N VAL A 107 11.44 -14.03 13.18
CA VAL A 107 10.99 -14.43 11.83
C VAL A 107 12.13 -15.03 10.99
N GLY A 108 13.38 -14.94 11.48
CA GLY A 108 14.55 -15.59 10.89
C GLY A 108 15.06 -14.95 9.60
N PHE A 109 14.87 -13.63 9.43
CA PHE A 109 15.47 -12.86 8.33
C PHE A 109 15.69 -11.40 8.73
N ALA A 110 16.62 -10.72 8.04
CA ALA A 110 16.81 -9.29 8.17
C ALA A 110 16.14 -8.53 7.02
N PHE A 111 15.47 -7.43 7.35
CA PHE A 111 15.04 -6.45 6.37
C PHE A 111 16.26 -5.79 5.72
N ARG A 112 16.17 -5.46 4.44
CA ARG A 112 17.25 -4.82 3.70
C ARG A 112 16.95 -3.34 3.51
N PRO A 113 17.81 -2.43 4.02
CA PRO A 113 17.69 -1.02 3.68
C PRO A 113 17.79 -0.83 2.16
N TYR A 114 16.94 0.03 1.62
CA TYR A 114 17.03 0.43 0.22
C TYR A 114 17.90 1.70 0.12
N PRO A 115 19.17 1.59 -0.25
CA PRO A 115 20.11 2.69 -0.10
C PRO A 115 19.83 3.88 -1.03
N GLU A 116 19.24 3.63 -2.19
CA GLU A 116 18.98 4.64 -3.24
C GLU A 116 17.48 4.86 -3.46
N HIS A 117 16.69 4.88 -2.40
CA HIS A 117 15.26 5.18 -2.49
C HIS A 117 14.95 6.44 -1.69
N PRO A 118 15.00 7.62 -2.34
CA PRO A 118 14.78 8.90 -1.67
C PRO A 118 13.37 9.05 -1.11
N ASP A 119 13.25 9.88 -0.07
CA ASP A 119 11.95 10.38 0.38
C ASP A 119 11.25 11.14 -0.75
N TYR A 120 9.92 11.21 -0.70
CA TYR A 120 9.13 11.72 -1.82
C TYR A 120 9.13 13.25 -1.94
N ARG A 121 9.38 13.97 -0.86
CA ARG A 121 9.44 15.43 -0.81
C ARG A 121 10.86 15.86 -0.49
N GLN A 122 11.71 15.81 -1.54
CA GLN A 122 13.13 16.18 -1.46
C GLN A 122 13.35 17.69 -1.22
N ASP A 123 12.32 18.49 -1.41
CA ASP A 123 12.28 19.92 -1.15
C ASP A 123 12.14 20.28 0.35
N LEU A 124 11.78 19.33 1.20
CA LEU A 124 11.55 19.56 2.62
C LEU A 124 12.81 19.32 3.47
N PRO A 125 12.98 20.07 4.58
CA PRO A 125 14.10 19.86 5.49
C PRO A 125 14.03 18.45 6.10
N GLY A 126 15.21 17.84 6.26
CA GLY A 126 15.32 16.49 6.81
C GLY A 126 15.01 15.36 5.85
N ALA A 127 14.68 15.65 4.57
CA ALA A 127 14.50 14.61 3.55
C ALA A 127 15.80 13.83 3.32
N ALA A 128 15.70 12.50 3.22
CA ALA A 128 16.82 11.61 2.97
C ALA A 128 16.85 11.13 1.52
N SER A 129 18.06 10.83 1.02
CA SER A 129 18.24 10.24 -0.32
C SER A 129 18.12 8.70 -0.33
N GLY A 130 17.90 8.07 0.84
CA GLY A 130 17.71 6.63 0.99
C GLY A 130 17.77 6.16 2.44
N GLN A 131 17.92 4.86 2.67
CA GLN A 131 18.09 4.16 3.96
C GLN A 131 16.84 4.04 4.83
N ARG A 132 15.79 4.87 4.65
CA ARG A 132 14.56 4.79 5.43
C ARG A 132 13.61 3.69 4.96
N PRO A 133 13.43 3.46 3.65
CA PRO A 133 12.68 2.31 3.15
C PRO A 133 13.43 1.01 3.39
N LEU A 134 12.73 0.00 3.91
CA LEU A 134 13.21 -1.35 4.15
C LEU A 134 12.45 -2.34 3.27
N GLU A 135 13.14 -3.30 2.66
CA GLU A 135 12.55 -4.33 1.83
C GLU A 135 12.66 -5.72 2.48
N PRO A 136 11.60 -6.55 2.38
CA PRO A 136 11.69 -7.95 2.79
C PRO A 136 12.52 -8.71 1.75
N PRO A 137 13.39 -9.65 2.17
CA PRO A 137 14.05 -10.56 1.25
C PRO A 137 13.04 -11.53 0.63
N GLU A 138 13.41 -12.15 -0.49
CA GLU A 138 12.59 -13.18 -1.15
C GLU A 138 12.26 -14.35 -0.22
N PHE A 139 11.11 -14.98 -0.47
CA PHE A 139 10.63 -16.13 0.30
C PHE A 139 10.30 -17.30 -0.62
N ASP A 140 10.62 -18.51 -0.20
CA ASP A 140 10.23 -19.72 -0.90
C ASP A 140 8.85 -20.18 -0.41
N GLY A 141 7.82 -20.00 -1.23
CA GLY A 141 6.44 -20.36 -0.92
C GLY A 141 6.24 -21.87 -0.63
N ARG A 142 7.16 -22.72 -1.08
CA ARG A 142 7.12 -24.18 -0.80
C ARG A 142 7.21 -24.48 0.70
N LEU A 143 7.80 -23.58 1.49
CA LEU A 143 7.89 -23.69 2.95
C LEU A 143 6.52 -23.60 3.65
N LEU A 144 5.50 -23.11 2.96
CA LEU A 144 4.12 -23.08 3.46
C LEU A 144 3.33 -24.38 3.21
N GLY A 145 3.86 -25.30 2.39
CA GLY A 145 3.13 -26.51 2.03
C GLY A 145 1.79 -26.21 1.37
N GLU A 146 0.72 -26.83 1.85
CA GLU A 146 -0.65 -26.62 1.35
C GLU A 146 -1.17 -25.20 1.63
N GLU A 147 -0.70 -24.59 2.70
CA GLU A 147 -1.08 -23.20 3.09
C GLU A 147 -0.60 -22.15 2.07
N PHE A 148 0.32 -22.50 1.16
CA PHE A 148 0.74 -21.62 0.06
C PHE A 148 -0.45 -21.17 -0.81
N ALA A 149 -1.44 -22.02 -0.99
CA ALA A 149 -2.63 -21.71 -1.76
C ALA A 149 -3.46 -20.56 -1.16
N ARG A 150 -3.36 -20.35 0.16
CA ARG A 150 -4.07 -19.27 0.86
C ARG A 150 -3.40 -17.91 0.78
N VAL A 151 -2.12 -17.83 0.38
CA VAL A 151 -1.45 -16.53 0.25
C VAL A 151 -2.03 -15.74 -0.92
N GLY A 152 -2.50 -14.53 -0.67
CA GLY A 152 -3.11 -13.66 -1.65
C GLY A 152 -2.23 -13.45 -2.89
N TRP A 153 -2.86 -13.29 -4.05
CA TRP A 153 -2.15 -13.07 -5.31
C TRP A 153 -1.66 -11.62 -5.41
N PRO A 154 -0.48 -11.39 -6.00
CA PRO A 154 -0.06 -10.04 -6.38
C PRO A 154 -0.95 -9.50 -7.51
N ILE A 155 -0.77 -8.22 -7.85
CA ILE A 155 -1.47 -7.60 -8.99
C ILE A 155 -1.08 -8.37 -10.26
N PRO A 156 -2.04 -8.95 -11.01
CA PRO A 156 -1.75 -9.79 -12.18
C PRO A 156 -0.92 -9.09 -13.25
N GLU A 157 -1.17 -7.80 -13.47
CA GLU A 157 -0.51 -6.97 -14.47
C GLU A 157 0.98 -6.75 -14.17
N LEU A 158 1.40 -6.91 -12.92
CA LEU A 158 2.80 -6.81 -12.50
C LEU A 158 3.54 -8.15 -12.51
N MET A 159 2.85 -9.27 -12.72
CA MET A 159 3.47 -10.60 -12.83
C MET A 159 3.91 -10.88 -14.27
N LEU A 160 5.02 -11.61 -14.43
CA LEU A 160 5.46 -12.15 -15.71
C LEU A 160 4.86 -13.55 -15.92
N PHE A 161 4.52 -13.89 -17.16
CA PHE A 161 3.98 -15.21 -17.58
C PHE A 161 2.80 -15.69 -16.71
N GLY A 162 1.99 -14.76 -16.19
CA GLY A 162 0.80 -15.08 -15.40
C GLY A 162 1.07 -15.67 -14.01
N GLY A 163 2.26 -15.50 -13.43
CA GLY A 163 2.53 -16.02 -12.09
C GLY A 163 3.96 -15.93 -11.60
N MET A 164 4.89 -15.42 -12.42
CA MET A 164 6.28 -15.21 -12.03
C MET A 164 6.46 -13.78 -11.49
N MET A 165 6.97 -13.66 -10.28
CA MET A 165 7.28 -12.39 -9.65
C MET A 165 8.74 -12.02 -9.85
N VAL A 166 9.01 -10.72 -9.98
CA VAL A 166 10.37 -10.15 -10.05
C VAL A 166 10.47 -8.91 -9.16
N THR A 167 11.65 -8.67 -8.61
CA THR A 167 11.94 -7.42 -7.89
C THR A 167 12.18 -6.28 -8.88
N ARG A 168 12.16 -5.03 -8.39
CA ARG A 168 12.50 -3.86 -9.21
C ARG A 168 13.92 -3.95 -9.80
N GLY A 169 14.90 -4.37 -9.00
CA GLY A 169 16.27 -4.54 -9.46
C GLY A 169 16.42 -5.62 -10.54
N GLU A 170 15.69 -6.73 -10.40
CA GLU A 170 15.66 -7.79 -11.42
C GLU A 170 14.97 -7.33 -12.70
N ALA A 171 13.86 -6.60 -12.60
CA ALA A 171 13.20 -6.02 -13.78
C ALA A 171 14.15 -5.13 -14.57
N ALA A 172 14.93 -4.28 -13.91
CA ALA A 172 15.94 -3.44 -14.56
C ALA A 172 17.07 -4.25 -15.24
N ARG A 173 17.46 -5.40 -14.66
CA ARG A 173 18.44 -6.33 -15.26
C ARG A 173 17.84 -7.10 -16.43
N LEU A 174 16.59 -7.57 -16.32
CA LEU A 174 15.88 -8.30 -17.37
C LEU A 174 15.64 -7.43 -18.61
N LEU A 175 15.43 -6.11 -18.45
CA LEU A 175 15.35 -5.17 -19.58
C LEU A 175 16.64 -5.09 -20.41
N ARG A 176 17.77 -5.53 -19.85
CA ARG A 176 19.05 -5.66 -20.54
C ARG A 176 19.35 -7.09 -21.02
N ALA A 177 18.42 -8.03 -20.84
CA ALA A 177 18.57 -9.40 -21.36
C ALA A 177 18.75 -9.38 -22.89
N GLY A 178 19.65 -10.23 -23.39
CA GLY A 178 20.07 -10.23 -24.80
C GLY A 178 21.16 -9.20 -25.14
N ARG A 179 21.43 -8.23 -24.25
CA ARG A 179 22.53 -7.25 -24.37
C ARG A 179 23.56 -7.38 -23.24
N SER A 180 23.20 -8.09 -22.16
CA SER A 180 24.06 -8.36 -21.00
C SER A 180 23.94 -9.85 -20.67
N LEU A 181 25.08 -10.52 -20.49
CA LEU A 181 25.13 -11.93 -20.06
C LEU A 181 24.44 -12.11 -18.71
N ASP A 182 24.65 -11.19 -17.77
CA ASP A 182 24.05 -11.21 -16.44
C ASP A 182 22.51 -11.16 -16.51
N GLY A 183 21.94 -10.24 -17.29
CA GLY A 183 20.48 -10.14 -17.48
C GLY A 183 19.89 -11.38 -18.16
N THR A 184 20.62 -11.95 -19.13
CA THR A 184 20.20 -13.15 -19.86
C THR A 184 20.21 -14.38 -18.95
N LEU A 185 21.28 -14.60 -18.19
CA LEU A 185 21.40 -15.73 -17.25
C LEU A 185 20.35 -15.61 -16.14
N LEU A 186 20.11 -14.42 -15.61
CA LEU A 186 19.04 -14.18 -14.66
C LEU A 186 17.69 -14.58 -15.24
N GLY A 187 17.40 -14.14 -16.46
CA GLY A 187 16.14 -14.46 -17.15
C GLY A 187 15.93 -15.96 -17.32
N VAL A 188 16.95 -16.67 -17.83
CA VAL A 188 16.92 -18.12 -18.01
C VAL A 188 16.67 -18.83 -16.66
N ARG A 189 17.43 -18.47 -15.62
CA ARG A 189 17.28 -19.05 -14.28
C ARG A 189 15.87 -18.87 -13.71
N LEU A 190 15.32 -17.65 -13.80
CA LEU A 190 13.98 -17.34 -13.29
C LEU A 190 12.89 -18.10 -14.07
N VAL A 191 13.01 -18.17 -15.40
CA VAL A 191 12.04 -18.89 -16.24
C VAL A 191 12.09 -20.38 -15.97
N LEU A 192 13.28 -21.00 -15.91
CA LEU A 192 13.41 -22.44 -15.63
C LEU A 192 12.84 -22.80 -14.26
N ARG A 193 13.13 -21.98 -13.22
CA ARG A 193 12.52 -22.16 -11.90
C ARG A 193 11.00 -22.03 -11.96
N PHE A 194 10.48 -21.03 -12.65
CA PHE A 194 9.04 -20.83 -12.80
C PHE A 194 8.37 -22.02 -13.51
N LEU A 195 8.95 -22.51 -14.60
CA LEU A 195 8.43 -23.69 -15.31
C LEU A 195 8.40 -24.94 -14.42
N ALA A 196 9.47 -25.16 -13.64
CA ALA A 196 9.51 -26.26 -12.66
C ALA A 196 8.42 -26.09 -11.58
N ASP A 197 8.22 -24.88 -11.07
CA ASP A 197 7.16 -24.60 -10.10
C ASP A 197 5.76 -24.90 -10.68
N ARG A 198 5.53 -24.55 -11.97
CA ARG A 198 4.24 -24.75 -12.65
C ARG A 198 3.83 -26.21 -12.81
N LEU A 199 4.73 -27.17 -12.64
CA LEU A 199 4.40 -28.60 -12.64
C LEU A 199 3.58 -29.02 -11.39
N ARG A 200 3.71 -28.27 -10.28
CA ARG A 200 3.08 -28.63 -8.99
C ARG A 200 2.20 -27.51 -8.40
N TYR A 201 2.41 -26.25 -8.80
CA TYR A 201 1.76 -25.08 -8.22
C TYR A 201 1.05 -24.25 -9.29
N ARG A 202 -0.02 -23.57 -8.91
CA ARG A 202 -0.77 -22.68 -9.80
C ARG A 202 0.02 -21.41 -10.22
N ARG A 203 1.07 -21.04 -9.47
CA ARG A 203 1.96 -19.89 -9.72
C ARG A 203 3.39 -20.21 -9.29
N GLY A 204 4.34 -19.32 -9.61
CA GLY A 204 5.71 -19.43 -9.10
C GLY A 204 5.77 -19.40 -7.58
N THR A 205 6.62 -20.26 -7.01
CA THR A 205 6.79 -20.34 -5.55
C THR A 205 7.83 -19.36 -5.00
N ARG A 206 8.63 -18.75 -5.87
CA ARG A 206 9.52 -17.67 -5.48
C ARG A 206 8.71 -16.41 -5.27
N LEU A 207 8.51 -16.03 -4.02
CA LEU A 207 7.77 -14.84 -3.63
C LEU A 207 8.74 -13.69 -3.35
N VAL A 208 8.37 -12.50 -3.80
CA VAL A 208 9.10 -11.25 -3.55
C VAL A 208 8.12 -10.15 -3.15
N LEU A 209 8.63 -8.98 -2.74
CA LEU A 209 7.81 -7.82 -2.41
C LEU A 209 6.79 -8.14 -1.30
N GLY A 210 5.57 -7.58 -1.37
CA GLY A 210 4.52 -7.79 -0.39
C GLY A 210 4.11 -9.25 -0.20
N ASN A 211 4.20 -10.07 -1.24
CA ASN A 211 3.96 -11.50 -1.13
C ASN A 211 5.00 -12.20 -0.24
N ALA A 212 6.28 -11.81 -0.32
CA ALA A 212 7.33 -12.36 0.54
C ALA A 212 7.12 -11.93 2.00
N LEU A 213 6.74 -10.67 2.25
CA LEU A 213 6.43 -10.17 3.59
C LEU A 213 5.28 -10.96 4.23
N VAL A 214 4.15 -11.04 3.51
CA VAL A 214 2.95 -11.76 3.97
C VAL A 214 3.23 -13.24 4.21
N ALA A 215 3.90 -13.91 3.28
CA ALA A 215 4.22 -15.33 3.40
C ALA A 215 5.12 -15.63 4.61
N ARG A 216 6.07 -14.75 4.93
CA ARG A 216 6.93 -14.89 6.12
C ARG A 216 6.16 -14.70 7.41
N LEU A 217 5.35 -13.64 7.50
CA LEU A 217 4.53 -13.41 8.69
C LEU A 217 3.56 -14.57 8.89
N TYR A 218 2.91 -15.03 7.82
CA TYR A 218 2.00 -16.17 7.88
C TYR A 218 2.71 -17.46 8.30
N LYS A 219 3.88 -17.79 7.72
CA LYS A 219 4.70 -18.92 8.14
C LYS A 219 5.05 -18.85 9.62
N SER A 220 5.41 -17.66 10.11
CA SER A 220 5.77 -17.46 11.52
C SER A 220 4.59 -17.65 12.48
N LEU A 221 3.37 -17.34 12.04
CA LEU A 221 2.14 -17.66 12.79
C LEU A 221 1.88 -19.17 12.80
N LEU A 222 2.01 -19.83 11.65
CA LEU A 222 1.85 -21.29 11.54
C LEU A 222 2.85 -22.05 12.41
N ASP A 223 4.11 -21.64 12.42
CA ASP A 223 5.17 -22.25 13.25
C ASP A 223 4.89 -22.12 14.76
N ARG A 224 4.11 -21.12 15.15
CA ARG A 224 3.65 -20.89 16.54
C ARG A 224 2.26 -21.44 16.80
N GLN A 225 1.72 -22.20 15.83
CA GLN A 225 0.38 -22.79 15.94
C GLN A 225 -0.73 -21.73 16.19
N VAL A 226 -0.53 -20.50 15.73
CA VAL A 226 -1.57 -19.46 15.78
C VAL A 226 -2.62 -19.78 14.71
N PRO A 227 -3.87 -20.05 15.11
CA PRO A 227 -4.93 -20.34 14.14
C PRO A 227 -5.30 -19.09 13.35
N VAL A 228 -5.45 -19.28 12.02
CA VAL A 228 -5.97 -18.26 11.10
C VAL A 228 -7.23 -18.84 10.45
N TRP A 229 -8.37 -18.26 10.81
CA TRP A 229 -9.64 -18.66 10.24
C TRP A 229 -9.97 -17.79 9.02
N CYS A 230 -9.86 -18.36 7.84
CA CYS A 230 -10.36 -17.75 6.61
C CYS A 230 -11.87 -17.97 6.45
N GLU A 231 -12.50 -17.15 5.59
CA GLU A 231 -13.94 -17.14 5.33
C GLU A 231 -14.73 -16.97 6.63
N ALA A 232 -14.20 -16.10 7.52
CA ALA A 232 -14.71 -15.83 8.85
C ALA A 232 -15.09 -14.35 8.96
N THR A 233 -16.34 -14.02 8.64
CA THR A 233 -16.85 -12.64 8.63
C THR A 233 -17.33 -12.24 10.03
N THR A 234 -16.75 -11.16 10.57
CA THR A 234 -17.19 -10.62 11.87
C THR A 234 -18.46 -9.79 11.68
N GLU A 235 -19.54 -10.21 12.32
CA GLU A 235 -20.85 -9.55 12.25
C GLU A 235 -20.95 -8.37 13.22
N ARG A 236 -20.52 -8.55 14.46
CA ARG A 236 -20.55 -7.53 15.52
C ARG A 236 -19.53 -7.78 16.62
N LEU A 237 -19.18 -6.73 17.34
CA LEU A 237 -18.39 -6.81 18.58
C LEU A 237 -19.33 -7.17 19.76
N ILE A 238 -18.78 -7.89 20.74
CA ILE A 238 -19.44 -8.14 22.04
C ILE A 238 -18.88 -7.13 23.02
N VAL A 239 -19.73 -6.22 23.48
CA VAL A 239 -19.34 -5.11 24.38
C VAL A 239 -20.00 -5.29 25.73
N ASP A 240 -19.18 -5.33 26.78
CA ASP A 240 -19.61 -5.40 28.19
C ASP A 240 -18.54 -4.73 29.06
N GLY A 241 -18.75 -3.46 29.43
CA GLY A 241 -17.75 -2.65 30.11
C GLY A 241 -16.43 -2.48 29.34
N GLY A 242 -16.45 -2.74 28.01
CA GLY A 242 -15.35 -2.78 27.04
C GLY A 242 -15.59 -3.89 26.03
N VAL A 243 -14.72 -3.99 25.02
CA VAL A 243 -14.82 -5.05 24.00
C VAL A 243 -14.29 -6.36 24.57
N ARG A 244 -15.14 -7.41 24.55
CA ARG A 244 -14.86 -8.73 25.17
C ARG A 244 -14.79 -9.86 24.15
N GLY A 245 -15.09 -9.60 22.86
CA GLY A 245 -15.10 -10.61 21.83
C GLY A 245 -15.91 -10.20 20.62
N VAL A 246 -16.24 -11.18 19.80
CA VAL A 246 -17.00 -10.98 18.57
C VAL A 246 -18.05 -12.07 18.36
N VAL A 247 -19.02 -11.77 17.51
CA VAL A 247 -19.82 -12.77 16.80
C VAL A 247 -19.26 -12.86 15.38
N VAL A 248 -18.84 -14.04 14.99
CA VAL A 248 -18.26 -14.34 13.67
C VAL A 248 -19.10 -15.38 12.95
N ARG A 249 -19.37 -15.13 11.67
CA ARG A 249 -20.00 -16.11 10.77
C ARG A 249 -18.94 -16.90 10.05
N ARG A 250 -18.95 -18.23 10.19
CA ARG A 250 -18.05 -19.14 9.52
C ARG A 250 -18.75 -20.44 9.16
N GLY A 251 -18.61 -20.91 7.90
CA GLY A 251 -19.31 -22.12 7.43
C GLY A 251 -20.83 -22.07 7.60
N GLY A 252 -21.44 -20.88 7.45
CA GLY A 252 -22.88 -20.68 7.59
C GLY A 252 -23.38 -20.64 9.04
N LYS A 253 -22.51 -20.69 10.05
CA LYS A 253 -22.88 -20.66 11.48
C LYS A 253 -22.32 -19.42 12.15
N ASP A 254 -23.11 -18.83 13.04
CA ASP A 254 -22.66 -17.78 13.93
C ASP A 254 -21.99 -18.39 15.17
N MET A 255 -20.79 -17.93 15.48
CA MET A 255 -19.99 -18.37 16.60
C MET A 255 -19.62 -17.16 17.47
N ARG A 256 -19.61 -17.33 18.78
CA ARG A 256 -19.16 -16.32 19.75
C ARG A 256 -17.72 -16.61 20.14
N VAL A 257 -16.82 -15.69 19.85
CA VAL A 257 -15.38 -15.80 20.20
C VAL A 257 -15.06 -14.81 21.31
N ARG A 258 -14.57 -15.31 22.46
CA ARG A 258 -14.09 -14.46 23.55
C ARG A 258 -12.69 -13.96 23.26
N ALA A 259 -12.44 -12.67 23.50
CA ALA A 259 -11.13 -12.04 23.49
C ALA A 259 -10.87 -11.45 24.89
N ARG A 260 -10.06 -12.11 25.69
CA ARG A 260 -9.88 -11.75 27.12
C ARG A 260 -9.15 -10.43 27.30
N ARG A 261 -8.27 -10.07 26.38
CA ARG A 261 -7.40 -8.88 26.45
C ARG A 261 -7.75 -7.84 25.41
N GLY A 262 -8.49 -8.23 24.36
CA GLY A 262 -9.00 -7.28 23.37
C GLY A 262 -9.10 -7.82 21.96
N VAL A 263 -9.63 -6.95 21.11
CA VAL A 263 -9.83 -7.15 19.66
C VAL A 263 -9.05 -6.08 18.92
N VAL A 264 -8.26 -6.50 17.91
CA VAL A 264 -7.52 -5.62 17.01
C VAL A 264 -8.22 -5.57 15.67
N LEU A 265 -8.67 -4.39 15.27
CA LEU A 265 -9.24 -4.11 13.96
C LEU A 265 -8.09 -3.86 12.95
N ALA A 266 -8.00 -4.69 11.91
CA ALA A 266 -6.93 -4.66 10.90
C ALA A 266 -7.46 -5.02 9.50
N GLY A 267 -8.71 -4.66 9.18
CA GLY A 267 -9.42 -4.98 7.93
C GLY A 267 -8.94 -4.21 6.70
N GLY A 268 -8.05 -3.23 6.87
CA GLY A 268 -7.38 -2.53 5.76
C GLY A 268 -8.12 -1.30 5.24
N GLY A 269 -9.00 -0.71 6.04
CA GLY A 269 -9.76 0.49 5.67
C GLY A 269 -10.86 0.21 4.64
N PHE A 270 -11.19 1.21 3.81
CA PHE A 270 -12.34 1.14 2.92
C PHE A 270 -12.08 1.46 1.43
N PRO A 271 -10.88 1.25 0.87
CA PRO A 271 -10.62 1.66 -0.52
C PRO A 271 -11.48 0.91 -1.55
N ALA A 272 -11.98 -0.28 -1.23
CA ALA A 272 -12.84 -1.07 -2.11
C ALA A 272 -14.34 -0.75 -1.97
N SER A 273 -14.77 0.00 -0.93
CA SER A 273 -16.17 0.38 -0.74
C SER A 273 -16.55 1.60 -1.57
N THR A 274 -17.43 1.44 -2.56
CA THR A 274 -17.94 2.56 -3.37
C THR A 274 -18.68 3.58 -2.51
N ALA A 275 -19.56 3.15 -1.62
CA ALA A 275 -20.35 4.03 -0.75
C ALA A 275 -19.46 4.87 0.19
N LEU A 276 -18.43 4.27 0.80
CA LEU A 276 -17.53 5.00 1.68
C LEU A 276 -16.58 5.93 0.90
N ARG A 277 -16.19 5.58 -0.33
CA ARG A 277 -15.46 6.50 -1.21
C ARG A 277 -16.31 7.72 -1.56
N GLU A 278 -17.56 7.53 -1.95
CA GLU A 278 -18.51 8.62 -2.26
C GLU A 278 -18.72 9.55 -1.05
N LYS A 279 -18.77 8.97 0.14
CA LYS A 279 -18.94 9.74 1.38
C LYS A 279 -17.72 10.52 1.82
N HIS A 280 -16.52 9.96 1.62
CA HIS A 280 -15.31 10.47 2.27
C HIS A 280 -14.22 10.97 1.33
N PHE A 281 -14.25 10.65 0.03
CA PHE A 281 -13.25 11.12 -0.91
C PHE A 281 -13.71 12.37 -1.63
N ARG A 282 -12.73 13.21 -1.99
CA ARG A 282 -13.00 14.43 -2.76
C ARG A 282 -13.47 14.14 -4.19
N PRO A 283 -14.33 14.98 -4.77
CA PRO A 283 -14.75 14.86 -6.17
C PRO A 283 -13.64 15.31 -7.16
N PRO A 284 -13.61 14.74 -8.38
CA PRO A 284 -14.40 13.59 -8.80
C PRO A 284 -13.95 12.32 -8.09
N VAL A 285 -14.92 11.57 -7.55
CA VAL A 285 -14.63 10.39 -6.73
C VAL A 285 -13.95 9.31 -7.54
N ALA A 286 -12.84 8.78 -7.03
CA ALA A 286 -12.12 7.66 -7.62
C ALA A 286 -13.02 6.42 -7.74
N ARG A 287 -13.14 5.87 -8.96
CA ARG A 287 -14.04 4.74 -9.25
C ARG A 287 -13.39 3.38 -9.05
N HIS A 288 -12.07 3.30 -9.24
CA HIS A 288 -11.32 2.05 -9.24
C HIS A 288 -10.20 2.05 -8.21
N THR A 289 -9.83 0.86 -7.75
CA THR A 289 -8.69 0.64 -6.85
C THR A 289 -8.07 -0.73 -7.13
N PRO A 290 -6.75 -0.91 -7.03
CA PRO A 290 -6.10 -2.21 -7.03
C PRO A 290 -6.00 -2.80 -5.62
N ALA A 291 -6.47 -2.09 -4.59
CA ALA A 291 -6.53 -2.62 -3.24
C ALA A 291 -7.34 -3.93 -3.21
N TYR A 292 -7.13 -4.70 -2.16
CA TYR A 292 -7.83 -5.97 -2.03
C TYR A 292 -9.35 -5.74 -1.89
N GLU A 293 -10.13 -6.53 -2.56
CA GLU A 293 -11.58 -6.43 -2.63
C GLU A 293 -12.29 -6.56 -1.28
N GLY A 294 -11.66 -7.22 -0.30
CA GLY A 294 -12.15 -7.33 1.07
C GLY A 294 -11.95 -6.08 1.93
N CYS A 295 -11.23 -5.04 1.45
CA CYS A 295 -11.04 -3.80 2.20
C CYS A 295 -12.24 -2.86 2.02
N VAL A 296 -13.38 -3.22 2.59
CA VAL A 296 -14.68 -2.55 2.40
C VAL A 296 -15.13 -1.70 3.59
N GLY A 297 -14.32 -1.63 4.67
CA GLY A 297 -14.61 -0.81 5.84
C GLY A 297 -15.53 -1.48 6.87
N ASP A 298 -15.68 -2.79 6.83
CA ASP A 298 -16.46 -3.57 7.79
C ASP A 298 -15.91 -3.43 9.22
N THR A 299 -14.59 -3.56 9.40
CA THR A 299 -13.92 -3.35 10.69
C THR A 299 -14.01 -1.90 11.17
N LEU A 300 -13.97 -0.91 10.25
CA LEU A 300 -14.19 0.49 10.57
C LEU A 300 -15.62 0.70 11.15
N ARG A 301 -16.63 0.11 10.51
CA ARG A 301 -18.02 0.11 10.99
C ARG A 301 -18.12 -0.50 12.39
N LEU A 302 -17.51 -1.67 12.59
CA LEU A 302 -17.49 -2.34 13.90
C LEU A 302 -16.88 -1.44 15.00
N GLY A 303 -15.80 -0.74 14.69
CA GLY A 303 -15.18 0.20 15.63
C GLY A 303 -16.09 1.37 15.96
N GLN A 304 -16.80 1.93 14.99
CA GLN A 304 -17.76 3.02 15.19
C GLN A 304 -18.99 2.55 15.98
N GLU A 305 -19.52 1.36 15.72
CA GLU A 305 -20.63 0.76 16.47
C GLU A 305 -20.27 0.52 17.95
N ALA A 306 -19.00 0.30 18.26
CA ALA A 306 -18.49 0.20 19.63
C ALA A 306 -18.24 1.57 20.29
N GLY A 307 -18.55 2.68 19.62
CA GLY A 307 -18.37 4.05 20.12
C GLY A 307 -17.07 4.71 19.68
N GLY A 308 -16.27 4.08 18.82
CA GLY A 308 -15.05 4.65 18.26
C GLY A 308 -15.33 5.82 17.32
N ALA A 309 -14.54 6.89 17.46
CA ALA A 309 -14.63 8.04 16.58
C ALA A 309 -13.69 7.89 15.37
N LEU A 310 -14.10 8.44 14.22
CA LEU A 310 -13.19 8.67 13.12
C LEU A 310 -12.19 9.77 13.48
N GLY A 311 -11.00 9.69 12.95
CA GLY A 311 -10.03 10.77 12.97
C GLY A 311 -10.51 11.96 12.13
N PRO A 312 -9.76 13.07 12.16
CA PRO A 312 -10.10 14.26 11.36
C PRO A 312 -10.02 13.94 9.87
N SER A 313 -11.04 14.39 9.13
CA SER A 313 -11.03 14.37 7.67
C SER A 313 -10.06 15.43 7.15
N GLY A 314 -9.17 15.05 6.26
CA GLY A 314 -8.19 15.95 5.63
C GLY A 314 -8.52 16.25 4.16
N GLU A 315 -7.59 16.94 3.49
CA GLU A 315 -7.62 17.09 2.03
C GLU A 315 -7.59 15.75 1.33
N ASP A 316 -6.80 14.81 1.87
CA ASP A 316 -6.64 13.45 1.34
C ASP A 316 -7.03 12.40 2.38
N ASN A 317 -8.26 11.88 2.26
CA ASN A 317 -8.73 10.73 3.04
C ASN A 317 -8.26 9.39 2.46
N ALA A 318 -7.44 9.42 1.42
CA ALA A 318 -6.78 8.29 0.81
C ALA A 318 -5.34 8.61 0.42
N LEU A 319 -4.54 7.58 0.21
CA LEU A 319 -3.21 7.67 -0.37
C LEU A 319 -3.31 7.24 -1.84
N TRP A 320 -2.87 8.14 -2.73
CA TRP A 320 -3.21 8.11 -4.15
C TRP A 320 -2.07 7.62 -5.04
N PHE A 321 -2.44 7.10 -6.21
CA PHE A 321 -1.59 7.05 -7.40
C PHE A 321 -2.43 7.26 -8.68
N PRO A 322 -1.81 7.70 -9.79
CA PRO A 322 -2.47 7.69 -11.08
C PRO A 322 -2.57 6.25 -11.59
N GLY A 323 -3.78 5.78 -11.84
CA GLY A 323 -4.05 4.43 -12.35
C GLY A 323 -4.61 4.46 -13.75
N SER A 324 -4.23 3.51 -14.59
CA SER A 324 -4.94 3.22 -15.83
C SER A 324 -5.78 1.95 -15.70
N VAL A 325 -6.93 1.95 -16.36
CA VAL A 325 -7.97 0.92 -16.20
C VAL A 325 -8.23 0.22 -17.52
N ALA A 326 -8.32 -1.11 -17.46
CA ALA A 326 -8.76 -1.92 -18.59
C ALA A 326 -9.73 -3.01 -18.13
N THR A 327 -10.53 -3.52 -19.04
CA THR A 327 -11.34 -4.71 -18.82
C THR A 327 -10.57 -5.93 -19.31
N ARG A 328 -10.39 -6.94 -18.46
CA ARG A 328 -9.77 -8.22 -18.83
C ARG A 328 -10.71 -9.05 -19.71
N PRO A 329 -10.20 -10.08 -20.40
CA PRO A 329 -11.03 -10.96 -21.23
C PRO A 329 -12.14 -11.70 -20.45
N ASP A 330 -11.97 -11.88 -19.15
CA ASP A 330 -12.96 -12.47 -18.22
C ASP A 330 -14.00 -11.46 -17.71
N GLY A 331 -13.96 -10.21 -18.18
CA GLY A 331 -14.85 -9.13 -17.76
C GLY A 331 -14.44 -8.41 -16.49
N THR A 332 -13.41 -8.87 -15.78
CA THR A 332 -12.93 -8.21 -14.56
C THR A 332 -12.13 -6.94 -14.87
N ILE A 333 -12.12 -6.02 -13.93
CA ILE A 333 -11.39 -4.75 -14.07
C ILE A 333 -9.93 -4.94 -13.64
N ALA A 334 -9.03 -4.51 -14.52
CA ALA A 334 -7.61 -4.39 -14.25
C ALA A 334 -7.27 -2.93 -13.94
N VAL A 335 -6.50 -2.70 -12.89
CA VAL A 335 -5.98 -1.37 -12.54
C VAL A 335 -4.46 -1.46 -12.49
N TYR A 336 -3.80 -0.72 -13.41
CA TYR A 336 -2.34 -0.64 -13.42
C TYR A 336 -1.88 0.60 -12.67
N PRO A 337 -1.00 0.45 -11.68
CA PRO A 337 -0.47 1.58 -10.92
C PRO A 337 0.74 2.20 -11.62
N HIS A 338 0.63 3.45 -12.09
CA HIS A 338 1.74 4.23 -12.66
C HIS A 338 2.62 4.82 -11.55
N ILE A 339 3.38 3.98 -10.86
CA ILE A 339 4.17 4.38 -9.69
C ILE A 339 5.59 4.81 -10.10
N VAL A 340 6.42 3.86 -10.58
CA VAL A 340 7.84 4.09 -10.81
C VAL A 340 8.36 3.58 -12.16
N LEU A 341 7.54 2.83 -12.91
CA LEU A 341 8.04 2.10 -14.08
C LEU A 341 8.03 2.94 -15.36
N ASP A 342 7.20 3.97 -15.47
CA ASP A 342 6.97 4.72 -16.69
C ASP A 342 7.08 6.25 -16.53
N ARG A 343 6.35 6.89 -15.61
CA ARG A 343 6.19 8.36 -15.56
C ARG A 343 7.48 9.17 -15.56
N ALA A 344 8.50 8.70 -14.86
CA ALA A 344 9.80 9.36 -14.77
C ALA A 344 10.74 9.03 -15.93
N LYS A 345 10.38 8.10 -16.83
CA LYS A 345 11.26 7.72 -17.94
C LYS A 345 11.31 8.82 -19.03
N PRO A 346 12.46 8.99 -19.70
CA PRO A 346 12.63 10.03 -20.73
C PRO A 346 11.73 9.76 -21.94
N GLY A 347 10.99 10.79 -22.38
CA GLY A 347 10.11 10.73 -23.56
C GLY A 347 8.64 10.48 -23.21
N LEU A 348 8.22 10.78 -21.98
CA LEU A 348 6.82 10.76 -21.55
C LEU A 348 6.43 12.11 -20.97
N ILE A 349 5.23 12.58 -21.33
CA ILE A 349 4.56 13.76 -20.73
C ILE A 349 3.18 13.39 -20.23
N ALA A 350 2.67 14.16 -19.27
CA ALA A 350 1.30 14.06 -18.78
C ALA A 350 0.54 15.35 -19.11
N VAL A 351 -0.62 15.20 -19.75
CA VAL A 351 -1.41 16.36 -20.19
C VAL A 351 -2.87 16.25 -19.76
N GLY A 352 -3.47 17.42 -19.53
CA GLY A 352 -4.89 17.58 -19.29
C GLY A 352 -5.66 17.88 -20.59
N ARG A 353 -6.95 18.27 -20.46
CA ARG A 353 -7.83 18.60 -21.59
C ARG A 353 -7.30 19.74 -22.50
N SER A 354 -6.54 20.67 -21.94
CA SER A 354 -5.90 21.75 -22.70
C SER A 354 -4.72 21.28 -23.56
N GLY A 355 -4.31 20.02 -23.50
CA GLY A 355 -3.10 19.51 -24.12
C GLY A 355 -1.81 19.96 -23.45
N ARG A 356 -1.90 20.71 -22.35
CA ARG A 356 -0.75 21.22 -21.58
C ARG A 356 -0.39 20.32 -20.43
N ARG A 357 0.90 20.25 -20.09
CA ARG A 357 1.40 19.64 -18.86
C ARG A 357 0.86 20.41 -17.64
N PHE A 358 0.71 19.74 -16.54
CA PHE A 358 0.17 20.31 -15.30
C PHE A 358 1.03 20.06 -14.06
N THR A 359 2.09 19.26 -14.20
CA THR A 359 3.03 18.92 -13.13
C THR A 359 4.30 18.30 -13.72
N ASP A 360 5.31 18.13 -12.90
CA ASP A 360 6.41 17.20 -13.15
C ASP A 360 5.90 15.75 -13.11
N GLU A 361 6.10 15.01 -14.17
CA GLU A 361 5.67 13.61 -14.24
C GLU A 361 6.48 12.68 -13.36
N ALA A 362 7.69 13.07 -12.98
CA ALA A 362 8.60 12.26 -12.18
C ALA A 362 8.35 12.36 -10.68
N VAL A 363 7.60 13.36 -10.20
CA VAL A 363 7.25 13.47 -8.78
C VAL A 363 6.57 12.21 -8.24
N SER A 364 6.49 12.08 -6.93
CA SER A 364 5.83 10.93 -6.32
C SER A 364 4.41 10.75 -6.87
N TYR A 365 3.96 9.52 -6.96
CA TYR A 365 2.64 9.21 -7.50
C TYR A 365 1.51 9.86 -6.69
N HIS A 366 1.72 10.10 -5.41
CA HIS A 366 0.78 10.80 -4.56
C HIS A 366 0.67 12.29 -4.95
N GLU A 367 1.81 12.99 -5.08
CA GLU A 367 1.84 14.39 -5.50
C GLU A 367 1.36 14.58 -6.95
N PHE A 368 1.66 13.62 -7.84
CA PHE A 368 1.12 13.64 -9.19
C PHE A 368 -0.41 13.61 -9.17
N THR A 369 -1.01 12.74 -8.37
CA THR A 369 -2.47 12.64 -8.27
C THR A 369 -3.08 13.87 -7.59
N ARG A 370 -2.42 14.43 -6.58
CA ARG A 370 -2.79 15.73 -5.99
C ARG A 370 -2.79 16.84 -7.05
N ALA A 371 -1.78 16.89 -7.91
CA ALA A 371 -1.72 17.84 -9.01
C ALA A 371 -2.89 17.65 -9.99
N MET A 372 -3.28 16.40 -10.32
CA MET A 372 -4.48 16.14 -11.14
C MET A 372 -5.72 16.80 -10.54
N TYR A 373 -5.92 16.64 -9.23
CA TYR A 373 -7.07 17.26 -8.55
C TYR A 373 -6.96 18.80 -8.48
N ARG A 374 -5.80 19.32 -8.06
CA ARG A 374 -5.60 20.77 -7.91
C ARG A 374 -5.77 21.54 -9.22
N THR A 375 -5.41 20.92 -10.34
CA THR A 375 -5.50 21.54 -11.67
C THR A 375 -6.74 21.11 -12.46
N ALA A 376 -7.67 20.39 -11.82
CA ALA A 376 -8.88 19.83 -12.45
C ALA A 376 -8.61 18.97 -13.69
N ASN A 377 -7.44 18.31 -13.76
CA ASN A 377 -7.06 17.38 -14.82
C ASN A 377 -7.38 15.93 -14.42
N VAL A 378 -8.65 15.67 -14.12
CA VAL A 378 -9.20 14.32 -13.86
C VAL A 378 -10.27 14.02 -14.90
N PRO A 379 -10.03 13.06 -15.82
CA PRO A 379 -8.80 12.30 -16.04
C PRO A 379 -7.70 13.11 -16.73
N ALA A 380 -6.46 12.55 -16.72
CA ALA A 380 -5.33 13.02 -17.50
C ALA A 380 -4.86 11.95 -18.49
N TRP A 381 -3.89 12.30 -19.32
CA TRP A 381 -3.31 11.39 -20.33
C TRP A 381 -1.79 11.36 -20.20
N LEU A 382 -1.24 10.15 -20.16
CA LEU A 382 0.20 9.92 -20.34
C LEU A 382 0.47 9.74 -21.82
N VAL A 383 1.27 10.61 -22.40
CA VAL A 383 1.57 10.67 -23.84
C VAL A 383 3.04 10.37 -24.08
N CYS A 384 3.33 9.50 -25.04
CA CYS A 384 4.68 9.13 -25.44
C CYS A 384 4.74 8.71 -26.92
N ASP A 385 5.91 8.32 -27.40
CA ASP A 385 6.13 7.85 -28.75
C ASP A 385 6.45 6.34 -28.83
N ARG A 386 6.61 5.81 -30.06
CA ARG A 386 6.95 4.41 -30.33
C ARG A 386 8.23 3.96 -29.64
N ARG A 387 9.26 4.83 -29.56
CA ARG A 387 10.54 4.49 -28.93
C ARG A 387 10.37 4.27 -27.43
N PHE A 388 9.56 5.11 -26.80
CA PHE A 388 9.23 5.00 -25.38
C PHE A 388 8.54 3.67 -25.08
N VAL A 389 7.43 3.37 -25.77
CA VAL A 389 6.66 2.12 -25.55
C VAL A 389 7.53 0.89 -25.76
N TRP A 390 8.38 0.89 -26.78
CA TRP A 390 9.30 -0.21 -27.03
C TRP A 390 10.30 -0.41 -25.89
N ARG A 391 10.87 0.68 -25.37
CA ARG A 391 11.96 0.63 -24.39
C ARG A 391 11.48 0.43 -22.96
N TYR A 392 10.42 1.13 -22.56
CA TYR A 392 9.96 1.20 -21.16
C TYR A 392 8.59 0.56 -20.96
N GLY A 393 7.83 0.35 -22.02
CA GLY A 393 6.41 0.03 -21.91
C GLY A 393 5.56 1.26 -21.57
N LEU A 394 4.23 1.08 -21.44
CA LEU A 394 3.32 2.11 -20.97
C LEU A 394 2.14 1.43 -20.25
N GLY A 395 2.07 1.56 -18.95
CA GLY A 395 1.05 0.88 -18.17
C GLY A 395 1.08 -0.64 -18.36
N MET A 396 -0.04 -1.22 -18.79
CA MET A 396 -0.15 -2.68 -19.04
C MET A 396 0.63 -3.15 -20.26
N VAL A 397 1.02 -2.23 -21.13
CA VAL A 397 1.86 -2.54 -22.29
C VAL A 397 3.31 -2.70 -21.83
N ARG A 398 3.82 -3.92 -21.87
CA ARG A 398 5.18 -4.23 -21.44
C ARG A 398 6.23 -3.77 -22.44
N PRO A 399 7.47 -3.50 -21.98
CA PRO A 399 8.59 -3.27 -22.87
C PRO A 399 8.74 -4.40 -23.91
N MET A 400 9.18 -4.06 -25.12
CA MET A 400 9.40 -4.98 -26.24
C MET A 400 8.14 -5.74 -26.71
N THR A 401 6.94 -5.25 -26.40
CA THR A 401 5.69 -5.82 -26.90
C THR A 401 5.59 -5.64 -28.41
N LEU A 402 5.56 -6.75 -29.16
CA LEU A 402 5.52 -6.75 -30.62
C LEU A 402 4.13 -6.40 -31.19
N ARG A 403 3.07 -6.79 -30.50
CA ARG A 403 1.67 -6.61 -30.95
C ARG A 403 0.93 -5.65 -30.03
N LEU A 404 0.79 -4.41 -30.45
CA LEU A 404 0.04 -3.37 -29.75
C LEU A 404 -1.45 -3.34 -30.11
N ALA A 405 -1.82 -3.96 -31.25
CA ALA A 405 -3.18 -3.96 -31.76
C ALA A 405 -4.26 -4.39 -30.74
N PRO A 406 -4.07 -5.42 -29.89
CA PRO A 406 -5.07 -5.77 -28.87
C PRO A 406 -5.33 -4.64 -27.87
N TYR A 407 -4.30 -3.91 -27.44
CA TYR A 407 -4.43 -2.79 -26.51
C TYR A 407 -5.11 -1.58 -27.14
N VAL A 408 -4.88 -1.36 -28.45
CA VAL A 408 -5.56 -0.31 -29.22
C VAL A 408 -7.03 -0.70 -29.45
N ALA A 409 -7.29 -1.93 -29.85
CA ALA A 409 -8.64 -2.42 -30.11
C ALA A 409 -9.53 -2.42 -28.85
N SER A 410 -8.94 -2.66 -27.67
CA SER A 410 -9.65 -2.56 -26.38
C SER A 410 -9.91 -1.13 -25.92
N GLY A 411 -9.34 -0.12 -26.61
CA GLY A 411 -9.41 1.29 -26.19
C GLY A 411 -8.49 1.66 -25.03
N TYR A 412 -7.71 0.72 -24.49
CA TYR A 412 -6.76 0.98 -23.41
C TYR A 412 -5.61 1.90 -23.87
N LEU A 413 -5.06 1.63 -25.07
CA LEU A 413 -3.99 2.40 -25.69
C LEU A 413 -4.56 3.18 -26.88
N GLN A 414 -4.46 4.49 -26.85
CA GLN A 414 -4.74 5.32 -28.02
C GLN A 414 -3.49 5.47 -28.86
N ALA A 415 -3.62 5.46 -30.19
CA ALA A 415 -2.51 5.53 -31.12
C ALA A 415 -2.84 6.41 -32.33
N ALA A 416 -1.87 7.21 -32.75
CA ALA A 416 -1.99 7.99 -33.98
C ALA A 416 -0.62 8.30 -34.62
N ASP A 417 -0.60 8.58 -35.91
CA ASP A 417 0.65 8.86 -36.64
C ASP A 417 1.18 10.27 -36.39
N THR A 418 0.32 11.21 -36.00
CA THR A 418 0.71 12.59 -35.66
C THR A 418 0.18 12.99 -34.29
N ILE A 419 0.79 14.01 -33.70
CA ILE A 419 0.38 14.57 -32.40
C ILE A 419 -1.03 15.17 -32.48
N GLU A 420 -1.36 15.85 -33.54
CA GLU A 420 -2.67 16.47 -33.75
C GLU A 420 -3.77 15.40 -33.84
N ARG A 421 -3.52 14.30 -34.56
CA ARG A 421 -4.47 13.17 -34.65
C ARG A 421 -4.62 12.48 -33.30
N LEU A 422 -3.51 12.33 -32.57
CA LEU A 422 -3.57 11.77 -31.22
C LEU A 422 -4.40 12.67 -30.30
N ALA A 423 -4.19 13.99 -30.34
CA ALA A 423 -4.97 14.96 -29.58
C ALA A 423 -6.48 14.83 -29.84
N GLY A 424 -6.86 14.71 -31.12
CA GLY A 424 -8.25 14.45 -31.50
C GLY A 424 -8.79 13.13 -30.95
N ALA A 425 -8.01 12.06 -31.05
CA ALA A 425 -8.41 10.73 -30.55
C ALA A 425 -8.62 10.70 -29.01
N ILE A 426 -7.85 11.48 -28.24
CA ILE A 426 -7.96 11.53 -26.79
C ILE A 426 -8.80 12.72 -26.27
N GLY A 427 -9.34 13.55 -27.16
CA GLY A 427 -10.21 14.67 -26.80
C GLY A 427 -9.51 15.80 -26.05
N VAL A 428 -8.24 16.08 -26.38
CA VAL A 428 -7.48 17.23 -25.87
C VAL A 428 -7.25 18.27 -26.96
N ALA A 429 -6.95 19.53 -26.56
CA ALA A 429 -6.70 20.61 -27.51
C ALA A 429 -5.44 20.34 -28.35
N PRO A 430 -5.56 20.22 -29.68
CA PRO A 430 -4.43 19.84 -30.57
C PRO A 430 -3.27 20.86 -30.50
N GLU A 431 -3.57 22.15 -30.55
CA GLU A 431 -2.57 23.22 -30.48
C GLU A 431 -1.80 23.17 -29.16
N GLY A 432 -2.53 22.94 -28.03
CA GLY A 432 -1.93 22.82 -26.72
C GLY A 432 -0.98 21.61 -26.62
N LEU A 433 -1.37 20.46 -27.20
CA LEU A 433 -0.52 19.27 -27.17
C LEU A 433 0.70 19.42 -28.07
N THR A 434 0.54 19.99 -29.28
CA THR A 434 1.65 20.24 -30.21
C THR A 434 2.68 21.22 -29.61
N ASP A 435 2.20 22.31 -28.99
CA ASP A 435 3.08 23.26 -28.28
C ASP A 435 3.81 22.60 -27.11
N THR A 436 3.09 21.79 -26.33
CA THR A 436 3.66 21.04 -25.22
C THR A 436 4.78 20.09 -25.67
N VAL A 437 4.57 19.32 -26.74
CA VAL A 437 5.57 18.40 -27.28
C VAL A 437 6.79 19.17 -27.80
N ARG A 438 6.59 20.30 -28.51
CA ARG A 438 7.69 21.14 -28.97
C ARG A 438 8.55 21.63 -27.80
N ARG A 439 7.92 22.27 -26.81
CA ARG A 439 8.63 22.75 -25.60
C ARG A 439 9.36 21.64 -24.84
N HIS A 440 8.69 20.49 -24.67
CA HIS A 440 9.31 19.34 -24.00
C HIS A 440 10.53 18.83 -24.77
N ASN A 441 10.49 18.86 -26.10
CA ASN A 441 11.62 18.47 -26.94
C ASN A 441 12.79 19.46 -26.81
N ASP A 442 12.53 20.75 -26.65
CA ASP A 442 13.55 21.77 -26.35
C ASP A 442 14.20 21.50 -24.97
N PHE A 443 13.40 21.17 -23.95
CA PHE A 443 13.91 20.79 -22.63
C PHE A 443 14.73 19.49 -22.68
N ALA A 444 14.34 18.52 -23.52
CA ALA A 444 15.09 17.29 -23.68
C ALA A 444 16.49 17.52 -24.30
N GLN A 445 16.66 18.55 -25.13
CA GLN A 445 17.97 18.94 -25.69
C GLN A 445 18.88 19.59 -24.64
N THR A 446 18.31 20.49 -23.84
CA THR A 446 19.07 21.22 -22.80
C THR A 446 19.28 20.42 -21.52
N GLY A 447 18.42 19.44 -21.26
CA GLY A 447 18.36 18.67 -20.01
C GLY A 447 17.71 19.41 -18.86
N ILE A 448 17.07 20.57 -19.10
CA ILE A 448 16.44 21.43 -18.09
C ILE A 448 14.95 21.61 -18.43
N ASP A 449 14.08 21.14 -17.56
CA ASP A 449 12.64 21.41 -17.63
C ASP A 449 12.33 22.73 -16.92
N ALA A 450 12.17 23.79 -17.72
CA ALA A 450 11.89 25.13 -17.18
C ALA A 450 10.44 25.28 -16.67
N ASP A 451 9.53 24.35 -17.00
CA ASP A 451 8.14 24.44 -16.58
C ASP A 451 7.90 23.84 -15.19
N PHE A 452 8.47 22.68 -14.91
CA PHE A 452 8.19 21.92 -13.68
C PHE A 452 9.44 21.33 -13.00
N GLY A 453 10.62 21.48 -13.58
CA GLY A 453 11.87 21.01 -12.99
C GLY A 453 12.06 19.49 -13.03
N LYS A 454 11.44 18.78 -13.95
CA LYS A 454 11.54 17.32 -14.07
C LYS A 454 12.97 16.82 -14.14
N GLY A 455 13.30 15.87 -13.25
CA GLY A 455 14.66 15.33 -13.12
C GLY A 455 15.62 16.26 -12.37
N GLY A 456 15.08 17.24 -11.64
CA GLY A 456 15.87 18.21 -10.86
C GLY A 456 16.31 17.71 -9.49
N ASN A 457 15.70 16.66 -8.96
CA ASN A 457 15.96 16.13 -7.62
C ASN A 457 16.36 14.64 -7.63
N ALA A 458 16.79 14.12 -6.49
CA ALA A 458 17.25 12.73 -6.34
C ALA A 458 16.14 11.70 -6.59
N TYR A 459 14.91 11.99 -6.16
CA TYR A 459 13.76 11.09 -6.34
C TYR A 459 13.42 10.91 -7.83
N ASP A 460 13.32 12.00 -8.57
CA ASP A 460 13.04 11.96 -10.01
C ASP A 460 14.11 11.18 -10.75
N ARG A 461 15.38 11.56 -10.52
CA ARG A 461 16.54 10.95 -11.20
C ARG A 461 16.66 9.46 -10.89
N GLY A 462 16.41 9.04 -9.66
CA GLY A 462 16.39 7.64 -9.24
C GLY A 462 15.31 6.79 -9.94
N ASN A 463 14.23 7.41 -10.41
CA ASN A 463 13.17 6.78 -11.18
C ASN A 463 13.36 6.91 -12.71
N GLY A 464 14.25 7.79 -13.16
CA GLY A 464 14.61 7.98 -14.57
C GLY A 464 15.37 6.80 -15.18
N ASP A 465 15.98 7.03 -16.34
CA ASP A 465 16.90 6.08 -16.97
C ASP A 465 18.36 6.59 -16.84
N PRO A 466 19.20 6.01 -15.99
CA PRO A 466 20.56 6.50 -15.76
C PRO A 466 21.44 6.44 -17.01
N ALA A 467 21.08 5.64 -18.01
CA ALA A 467 21.78 5.58 -19.30
C ALA A 467 21.36 6.68 -20.29
N HIS A 468 20.39 7.51 -19.94
CA HIS A 468 19.92 8.62 -20.77
C HIS A 468 20.52 9.95 -20.29
N GLN A 469 21.11 10.71 -21.25
CA GLN A 469 21.75 12.00 -21.00
C GLN A 469 21.13 13.08 -21.90
N PRO A 470 21.18 14.35 -21.50
CA PRO A 470 21.79 14.95 -20.30
C PRO A 470 20.96 14.80 -19.01
N ASN A 471 19.67 14.50 -19.10
CA ASN A 471 18.78 14.34 -17.95
C ASN A 471 18.09 12.96 -18.02
N PRO A 472 18.16 12.11 -16.98
CA PRO A 472 17.59 10.75 -17.00
C PRO A 472 16.06 10.71 -17.13
N CYS A 473 15.38 11.85 -16.95
CA CYS A 473 13.92 11.96 -17.01
C CYS A 473 13.39 12.68 -18.26
N LEU A 474 14.25 13.36 -19.01
CA LEU A 474 13.87 14.16 -20.18
C LEU A 474 14.38 13.54 -21.49
N GLY A 475 13.47 13.15 -22.36
CA GLY A 475 13.80 12.64 -23.68
C GLY A 475 12.79 13.10 -24.73
N PRO A 476 13.19 13.24 -26.01
CA PRO A 476 12.30 13.77 -27.03
C PRO A 476 11.18 12.80 -27.41
N LEU A 477 10.00 13.39 -27.70
CA LEU A 477 8.90 12.74 -28.37
C LEU A 477 8.93 13.12 -29.85
N GLY A 478 9.24 12.17 -30.74
CA GLY A 478 9.38 12.52 -32.16
C GLY A 478 9.26 11.33 -33.10
N ARG A 479 9.01 10.11 -32.62
CA ARG A 479 8.95 8.90 -33.46
C ARG A 479 7.55 8.32 -33.51
N SER A 480 6.86 8.61 -34.60
CA SER A 480 5.57 8.00 -34.98
C SER A 480 5.60 6.45 -34.93
N PRO A 481 4.49 5.79 -34.53
CA PRO A 481 3.27 6.38 -34.00
C PRO A 481 3.42 6.88 -32.56
N PHE A 482 2.55 7.83 -32.20
CA PHE A 482 2.41 8.37 -30.86
C PHE A 482 1.30 7.62 -30.12
N TYR A 483 1.46 7.53 -28.80
CA TYR A 483 0.56 6.74 -27.95
C TYR A 483 0.12 7.54 -26.73
N ALA A 484 -1.09 7.23 -26.26
CA ALA A 484 -1.59 7.77 -25.00
C ALA A 484 -2.35 6.71 -24.19
N VAL A 485 -2.21 6.79 -22.86
CA VAL A 485 -3.01 6.02 -21.89
C VAL A 485 -3.70 6.98 -20.95
N ARG A 486 -4.99 6.76 -20.72
CA ARG A 486 -5.79 7.52 -19.77
C ARG A 486 -5.43 7.11 -18.35
N VAL A 487 -5.23 8.11 -17.48
CA VAL A 487 -4.99 7.90 -16.05
C VAL A 487 -6.01 8.67 -15.22
N GLU A 488 -6.37 8.07 -14.09
CA GLU A 488 -7.30 8.64 -13.13
C GLU A 488 -6.80 8.42 -11.70
N PRO A 489 -7.24 9.24 -10.71
CA PRO A 489 -6.92 9.01 -9.32
C PRO A 489 -7.39 7.64 -8.86
N THR A 490 -6.50 6.92 -8.18
CA THR A 490 -6.77 5.57 -7.66
C THR A 490 -6.24 5.47 -6.24
N PRO A 491 -7.05 5.05 -5.24
CA PRO A 491 -6.58 4.90 -3.87
C PRO A 491 -5.77 3.62 -3.71
N LEU A 492 -4.58 3.72 -3.11
CA LEU A 492 -3.81 2.57 -2.59
C LEU A 492 -4.43 2.00 -1.31
N GLY A 493 -4.96 2.91 -0.48
CA GLY A 493 -5.59 2.64 0.77
C GLY A 493 -6.12 3.94 1.37
N THR A 494 -6.78 3.86 2.53
CA THR A 494 -7.33 5.02 3.21
C THR A 494 -6.33 5.60 4.20
N SER A 495 -6.32 6.93 4.34
CA SER A 495 -5.65 7.66 5.41
C SER A 495 -6.63 8.03 6.53
N LEU A 496 -7.92 8.15 6.20
CA LEU A 496 -8.99 8.28 7.17
C LEU A 496 -9.30 6.92 7.81
N GLY A 497 -9.30 6.86 9.13
CA GLY A 497 -9.57 5.68 9.93
C GLY A 497 -10.06 6.05 11.33
N LEU A 498 -10.10 5.09 12.25
CA LEU A 498 -10.47 5.29 13.64
C LEU A 498 -9.41 6.09 14.39
N ARG A 499 -9.85 7.04 15.22
CA ARG A 499 -8.98 7.75 16.14
C ARG A 499 -8.42 6.79 17.17
N THR A 500 -7.10 6.85 17.42
CA THR A 500 -6.43 6.02 18.41
C THR A 500 -5.50 6.85 19.28
N ASP A 501 -5.10 6.27 20.41
CA ASP A 501 -3.97 6.74 21.22
C ASP A 501 -2.63 6.15 20.70
N ALA A 502 -1.53 6.48 21.39
CA ALA A 502 -0.18 6.00 21.07
C ALA A 502 0.01 4.48 21.23
N ASN A 503 -0.91 3.78 21.89
CA ASN A 503 -0.94 2.33 22.04
C ASN A 503 -1.87 1.65 21.01
N ALA A 504 -2.36 2.40 20.02
CA ALA A 504 -3.36 1.98 19.03
C ALA A 504 -4.73 1.63 19.64
N GLN A 505 -5.05 2.04 20.89
CA GLN A 505 -6.40 1.88 21.44
C GLN A 505 -7.37 2.83 20.71
N VAL A 506 -8.50 2.31 20.27
CA VAL A 506 -9.55 3.13 19.67
C VAL A 506 -10.11 4.09 20.71
N CYS A 507 -10.25 5.36 20.33
CA CYS A 507 -10.79 6.41 21.17
C CYS A 507 -12.21 6.81 20.75
N ASP A 508 -13.03 7.19 21.71
CA ASP A 508 -14.34 7.80 21.48
C ASP A 508 -14.23 9.29 21.03
N ALA A 509 -15.34 9.94 20.83
CA ALA A 509 -15.39 11.35 20.41
C ALA A 509 -14.76 12.30 21.45
N ALA A 510 -14.75 11.95 22.73
CA ALA A 510 -14.10 12.69 23.81
C ALA A 510 -12.59 12.41 23.91
N GLY A 511 -12.06 11.50 23.09
CA GLY A 511 -10.66 11.09 23.11
C GLY A 511 -10.34 10.05 24.19
N LYS A 512 -11.34 9.45 24.84
CA LYS A 512 -11.17 8.42 25.85
C LYS A 512 -11.00 7.05 25.18
N PRO A 513 -9.95 6.26 25.53
CA PRO A 513 -9.76 4.93 24.99
C PRO A 513 -10.89 3.96 25.35
N ILE A 514 -11.34 3.20 24.37
CA ILE A 514 -12.31 2.11 24.54
C ILE A 514 -11.57 0.87 25.00
N ALA A 515 -11.91 0.37 26.19
CA ALA A 515 -11.24 -0.78 26.79
C ALA A 515 -11.36 -2.03 25.89
N GLY A 516 -10.22 -2.68 25.62
CA GLY A 516 -10.16 -3.91 24.82
C GLY A 516 -10.38 -3.72 23.32
N LEU A 517 -10.33 -2.50 22.78
CA LEU A 517 -10.46 -2.24 21.35
C LEU A 517 -9.24 -1.50 20.80
N TYR A 518 -8.65 -2.06 19.74
CA TYR A 518 -7.47 -1.52 19.04
C TYR A 518 -7.76 -1.41 17.55
N ALA A 519 -7.13 -0.45 16.86
CA ALA A 519 -7.15 -0.35 15.41
C ALA A 519 -5.74 -0.12 14.87
N VAL A 520 -5.38 -0.82 13.80
CA VAL A 520 -4.05 -0.77 13.18
C VAL A 520 -4.13 -0.78 11.65
N GLY A 521 -3.05 -0.41 11.00
CA GLY A 521 -3.04 -0.27 9.53
C GLY A 521 -4.01 0.82 9.07
N ASN A 522 -4.75 0.56 7.99
CA ASN A 522 -5.68 1.56 7.43
C ASN A 522 -7.02 1.66 8.18
N ASP A 523 -7.27 0.81 9.17
CA ASP A 523 -8.41 0.99 10.08
C ASP A 523 -8.13 2.08 11.12
N MET A 524 -6.86 2.35 11.39
CA MET A 524 -6.39 3.46 12.21
C MET A 524 -6.25 4.73 11.36
N GLN A 525 -6.61 5.89 11.94
CA GLN A 525 -6.27 7.18 11.34
C GLN A 525 -4.77 7.26 11.06
N SER A 526 -4.41 7.63 9.83
CA SER A 526 -3.00 7.69 9.42
C SER A 526 -2.22 8.71 10.24
N VAL A 527 -1.10 8.26 10.81
CA VAL A 527 -0.15 9.15 11.50
C VAL A 527 0.56 10.12 10.55
N MET A 528 0.40 9.91 9.26
CA MET A 528 0.92 10.79 8.21
C MET A 528 -0.09 11.86 7.77
N GLY A 529 -1.31 11.90 8.32
CA GLY A 529 -2.31 12.93 8.03
C GLY A 529 -2.71 13.06 6.56
N GLY A 530 -2.66 11.96 5.80
CA GLY A 530 -2.88 11.98 4.34
C GLY A 530 -1.64 12.29 3.51
N GLU A 531 -0.49 12.57 4.14
CA GLU A 531 0.79 12.78 3.46
C GLU A 531 1.51 11.47 3.14
N TYR A 532 2.47 11.53 2.22
CA TYR A 532 3.22 10.34 1.78
C TYR A 532 4.74 10.60 1.85
N PRO A 533 5.41 10.34 2.99
CA PRO A 533 6.83 10.66 3.18
C PRO A 533 7.77 9.86 2.27
N GLY A 534 7.46 8.60 1.98
CA GLY A 534 8.32 7.73 1.19
C GLY A 534 7.73 6.35 0.99
N ALA A 535 8.42 5.49 0.24
CA ALA A 535 7.96 4.13 -0.02
C ALA A 535 7.78 3.33 1.26
N GLY A 536 6.58 2.80 1.47
CA GLY A 536 6.25 2.01 2.65
C GLY A 536 5.60 2.78 3.80
N ALA A 537 5.20 4.04 3.59
CA ALA A 537 4.54 4.90 4.57
C ALA A 537 3.17 4.40 5.10
N MET A 538 2.63 3.34 4.52
CA MET A 538 1.44 2.65 5.03
C MET A 538 1.81 1.42 5.85
N LEU A 539 2.69 0.58 5.31
CA LEU A 539 3.10 -0.67 5.97
C LEU A 539 3.95 -0.41 7.21
N GLY A 540 4.90 0.52 7.13
CA GLY A 540 5.75 0.88 8.27
C GLY A 540 4.94 1.25 9.51
N PRO A 541 4.14 2.32 9.47
CA PRO A 541 3.27 2.68 10.61
C PRO A 541 2.28 1.59 10.97
N GLY A 542 1.61 0.96 9.98
CA GLY A 542 0.63 -0.07 10.26
C GLY A 542 1.18 -1.25 11.05
N MET A 543 2.37 -1.74 10.70
CA MET A 543 3.04 -2.81 11.43
C MET A 543 3.58 -2.33 12.80
N THR A 544 4.07 -1.09 12.88
CA THR A 544 4.53 -0.49 14.14
C THR A 544 3.40 -0.38 15.16
N PHE A 545 2.24 0.12 14.75
CA PHE A 545 1.08 0.16 15.65
C PHE A 545 0.49 -1.22 15.91
N GLY A 546 0.63 -2.19 14.99
CA GLY A 546 0.37 -3.60 15.27
C GLY A 546 1.23 -4.15 16.42
N TYR A 547 2.52 -3.82 16.41
CA TYR A 547 3.46 -4.15 17.49
C TYR A 547 3.06 -3.48 18.82
N LEU A 548 2.76 -2.18 18.81
CA LEU A 548 2.34 -1.44 20.01
C LEU A 548 1.02 -1.97 20.58
N ALA A 549 0.01 -2.20 19.74
CA ALA A 549 -1.27 -2.77 20.14
C ALA A 549 -1.10 -4.12 20.84
N ALA A 550 -0.28 -5.01 20.27
CA ALA A 550 -0.01 -6.31 20.85
C ALA A 550 0.66 -6.20 22.23
N LEU A 551 1.73 -5.42 22.33
CA LEU A 551 2.43 -5.22 23.61
C LEU A 551 1.51 -4.64 24.69
N HIS A 552 0.72 -3.62 24.35
CA HIS A 552 -0.19 -2.99 25.30
C HIS A 552 -1.31 -3.96 25.74
N ALA A 553 -1.82 -4.78 24.82
CA ALA A 553 -2.87 -5.74 25.15
C ALA A 553 -2.38 -6.88 26.05
N VAL A 554 -1.14 -7.38 25.81
CA VAL A 554 -0.71 -8.65 26.44
C VAL A 554 0.22 -8.48 27.63
N ARG A 555 0.98 -7.40 27.73
CA ARG A 555 1.85 -7.16 28.88
C ARG A 555 1.03 -6.77 30.11
N PRO A 556 1.34 -7.28 31.31
CA PRO A 556 0.70 -6.84 32.53
C PRO A 556 0.87 -5.32 32.68
N ARG A 557 -0.23 -4.61 32.94
CA ARG A 557 -0.11 -3.21 33.38
C ARG A 557 0.66 -3.21 34.70
N ALA A 558 1.78 -2.49 34.76
CA ALA A 558 2.40 -2.17 36.03
C ALA A 558 1.31 -1.50 36.89
N VAL A 559 0.93 -2.16 37.98
CA VAL A 559 0.00 -1.57 38.95
C VAL A 559 0.72 -0.32 39.48
N ARG A 560 0.26 0.88 39.07
CA ARG A 560 0.69 2.09 39.77
C ARG A 560 0.28 1.89 41.22
N PRO A 561 1.19 1.92 42.19
CA PRO A 561 0.78 1.89 43.60
C PRO A 561 -0.22 3.02 43.78
N SER A 562 -1.37 2.70 44.37
CA SER A 562 -2.39 3.70 44.66
C SER A 562 -1.73 4.75 45.56
N SER A 563 -1.92 6.03 45.24
CA SER A 563 -1.40 7.15 46.04
C SER A 563 -1.89 7.18 47.51
N ALA A 564 -2.74 6.22 47.89
CA ALA A 564 -3.21 6.01 49.25
C ALA A 564 -2.19 5.30 50.16
N ALA A 565 -1.17 4.59 49.62
CA ALA A 565 -0.19 3.89 50.47
C ALA A 565 1.05 4.74 50.83
N ALA A 566 1.15 5.97 50.29
CA ALA A 566 2.29 6.87 50.58
C ALA A 566 2.05 7.78 51.80
N GLN A 567 0.91 7.71 52.50
CA GLN A 567 0.59 8.53 53.66
C GLN A 567 0.68 7.79 54.99
N GLU A 568 0.99 6.49 55.01
CA GLU A 568 1.09 5.72 56.28
C GLU A 568 2.52 5.51 56.81
N PHE A 569 3.56 6.09 56.21
CA PHE A 569 4.93 6.03 56.71
C PHE A 569 5.55 7.40 57.03
N ALA A 570 4.74 8.40 57.38
CA ALA A 570 5.19 9.70 57.86
C ALA A 570 4.45 10.08 59.15
N THR A 571 4.57 9.25 60.18
CA THR A 571 4.36 9.63 61.59
C THR A 571 5.36 8.90 62.46
#